data_bc5f45beefd75f83ec90e860ddfc141e
#
_entry.id   bc5f45beefd75f83ec90e860ddfc141e
#
_cell.length_a   1.000
_cell.length_b   1.000
_cell.length_c   1.000
_cell.angle_alpha   90.00
_cell.angle_beta   90.00
_cell.angle_gamma   90.00
#
_symmetry.space_group_name_H-M   'P 1'
#
loop_
_entity.id
_entity.type
_entity.pdbx_description
1 polymer ?
#
loop_
_entity_poly.entity_id
_entity_poly.type
_entity_poly.pdbx_seq_one_letter_code
_entity_poly.pdbx_strand_id
1 'polypeptide(L)'
;MLLLQRPTGTWEPPAGRLQPGESFEEGAVRELYEETGILASPQRIIATWVGEAASGRRLASVTYAGRADGEGVRLSDEHLDHRWVTIGEWMSLPSWWSNENIRRIAGPVGAVREPPAPPPPPRLREDTGVVPANLGAGAVLVDLGDAEPRALLLRRRKPPVGLWENPGGMLEEGEDFEACALRELYEETGVWARIEDPWWARVEPWRSADDPELYAGVGFLARYPGGGIDQDAAAHDASRWVTETAWRSLRTWYTRQESDVLWRAIRQMQR
;
A
#
# COMPACT_ATOMS: atom_id res chain seq x y z
N MET A 1 11.17 -17.12 -0.98
CA MET A 1 10.54 -16.18 -1.94
C MET A 1 11.04 -16.48 -3.33
N LEU A 2 10.24 -16.27 -4.34
CA LEU A 2 10.64 -16.41 -5.74
C LEU A 2 11.32 -15.12 -6.20
N LEU A 3 12.50 -15.24 -6.80
CA LEU A 3 13.20 -14.17 -7.49
C LEU A 3 13.50 -14.59 -8.93
N LEU A 4 13.52 -13.60 -9.81
CA LEU A 4 13.83 -13.74 -11.23
C LEU A 4 15.11 -12.94 -11.55
N GLN A 5 15.95 -13.47 -12.44
CA GLN A 5 17.18 -12.80 -12.87
C GLN A 5 16.95 -12.05 -14.15
N ARG A 6 17.15 -10.74 -14.12
CA ARG A 6 17.15 -9.90 -15.32
C ARG A 6 18.41 -10.07 -16.16
N PRO A 7 18.37 -9.73 -17.46
CA PRO A 7 19.56 -9.70 -18.32
C PRO A 7 20.70 -8.80 -17.79
N THR A 8 20.38 -7.84 -16.93
CA THR A 8 21.37 -7.00 -16.21
C THR A 8 22.13 -7.76 -15.11
N GLY A 9 21.71 -8.98 -14.77
CA GLY A 9 22.26 -9.79 -13.68
C GLY A 9 21.64 -9.52 -12.31
N THR A 10 20.71 -8.58 -12.20
CA THR A 10 19.99 -8.30 -10.93
C THR A 10 18.86 -9.29 -10.69
N TRP A 11 18.61 -9.57 -9.40
CA TRP A 11 17.56 -10.45 -8.93
C TRP A 11 16.43 -9.63 -8.28
N GLU A 12 15.20 -9.91 -8.66
CA GLU A 12 14.03 -9.19 -8.17
C GLU A 12 12.80 -10.09 -8.08
N PRO A 13 11.79 -9.76 -7.26
CA PRO A 13 10.49 -10.41 -7.32
C PRO A 13 9.84 -10.19 -8.69
N PRO A 14 8.97 -11.11 -9.15
CA PRO A 14 8.14 -10.87 -10.33
C PRO A 14 7.39 -9.55 -10.22
N ALA A 15 7.46 -8.72 -11.28
CA ALA A 15 6.88 -7.39 -11.25
C ALA A 15 6.71 -6.79 -12.64
N GLY A 16 5.63 -6.04 -12.82
CA GLY A 16 5.41 -5.30 -14.06
C GLY A 16 4.45 -4.12 -13.89
N ARG A 17 3.94 -3.63 -14.99
CA ARG A 17 3.10 -2.44 -15.04
C ARG A 17 1.63 -2.80 -15.12
N LEU A 18 0.80 -1.99 -14.48
CA LEU A 18 -0.64 -2.10 -14.63
C LEU A 18 -1.08 -1.83 -16.05
N GLN A 19 -2.02 -2.62 -16.54
CA GLN A 19 -2.76 -2.35 -17.78
C GLN A 19 -3.97 -1.45 -17.46
N PRO A 20 -4.51 -0.73 -18.44
CA PRO A 20 -5.72 0.07 -18.27
C PRO A 20 -6.87 -0.76 -17.68
N GLY A 21 -7.43 -0.33 -16.57
CA GLY A 21 -8.55 -0.98 -15.88
C GLY A 21 -8.16 -2.06 -14.88
N GLU A 22 -6.89 -2.39 -14.74
CA GLU A 22 -6.42 -3.32 -13.71
C GLU A 22 -6.30 -2.65 -12.33
N SER A 23 -6.65 -3.37 -11.29
CA SER A 23 -6.22 -3.10 -9.92
C SER A 23 -4.77 -3.53 -9.70
N PHE A 24 -4.16 -3.08 -8.60
CA PHE A 24 -2.81 -3.52 -8.21
C PHE A 24 -2.74 -5.04 -8.01
N GLU A 25 -3.78 -5.66 -7.44
CA GLU A 25 -3.83 -7.11 -7.23
C GLU A 25 -3.90 -7.89 -8.56
N GLU A 26 -4.78 -7.46 -9.47
CA GLU A 26 -4.92 -8.09 -10.79
C GLU A 26 -3.63 -7.99 -11.59
N GLY A 27 -2.99 -6.82 -11.62
CA GLY A 27 -1.70 -6.62 -12.27
C GLY A 27 -0.61 -7.51 -11.67
N ALA A 28 -0.52 -7.62 -10.34
CA ALA A 28 0.45 -8.48 -9.67
C ALA A 28 0.25 -9.97 -10.00
N VAL A 29 -1.00 -10.44 -10.06
CA VAL A 29 -1.33 -11.83 -10.44
C VAL A 29 -0.99 -12.09 -11.91
N ARG A 30 -1.34 -11.17 -12.81
CA ARG A 30 -1.05 -11.28 -14.25
C ARG A 30 0.45 -11.31 -14.50
N GLU A 31 1.23 -10.36 -13.96
CA GLU A 31 2.68 -10.30 -14.15
C GLU A 31 3.37 -11.56 -13.62
N LEU A 32 2.99 -12.01 -12.41
CA LEU A 32 3.50 -13.28 -11.88
C LEU A 32 3.24 -14.44 -12.84
N TYR A 33 2.03 -14.53 -13.40
CA TYR A 33 1.68 -15.60 -14.35
C TYR A 33 2.43 -15.47 -15.67
N GLU A 34 2.52 -14.28 -16.24
CA GLU A 34 3.21 -14.02 -17.51
C GLU A 34 4.71 -14.33 -17.39
N GLU A 35 5.35 -13.93 -16.29
CA GLU A 35 6.79 -14.12 -16.07
C GLU A 35 7.18 -15.53 -15.62
N THR A 36 6.26 -16.26 -14.94
CA THR A 36 6.62 -17.52 -14.28
C THR A 36 5.68 -18.69 -14.54
N GLY A 37 4.51 -18.46 -15.11
CA GLY A 37 3.45 -19.47 -15.25
C GLY A 37 2.77 -19.84 -13.92
N ILE A 38 3.11 -19.20 -12.80
CA ILE A 38 2.55 -19.49 -11.48
C ILE A 38 1.30 -18.66 -11.26
N LEU A 39 0.23 -19.32 -10.79
CA LEU A 39 -0.93 -18.63 -10.23
C LEU A 39 -0.75 -18.49 -8.72
N ALA A 40 -0.98 -17.30 -8.19
CA ALA A 40 -0.96 -17.05 -6.77
C ALA A 40 -2.14 -16.19 -6.34
N SER A 41 -2.54 -16.33 -5.08
CA SER A 41 -3.53 -15.47 -4.46
C SER A 41 -2.82 -14.44 -3.58
N PRO A 42 -2.88 -13.14 -3.89
CA PRO A 42 -2.38 -12.09 -3.01
C PRO A 42 -3.06 -12.16 -1.64
N GLN A 43 -2.28 -12.06 -0.57
CA GLN A 43 -2.79 -12.19 0.80
C GLN A 43 -2.65 -10.89 1.59
N ARG A 44 -1.54 -10.19 1.40
CA ARG A 44 -1.27 -8.91 2.07
C ARG A 44 -0.28 -8.06 1.29
N ILE A 45 -0.37 -6.75 1.46
CA ILE A 45 0.65 -5.82 0.98
C ILE A 45 1.84 -5.89 1.93
N ILE A 46 3.05 -6.00 1.38
CA ILE A 46 4.30 -6.08 2.16
C ILE A 46 5.23 -4.91 1.93
N ALA A 47 5.09 -4.19 0.83
CA ALA A 47 5.83 -2.98 0.55
C ALA A 47 5.06 -2.06 -0.39
N THR A 48 5.31 -0.77 -0.25
CA THR A 48 4.90 0.28 -1.17
C THR A 48 6.09 1.16 -1.47
N TRP A 49 6.10 1.77 -2.66
CA TRP A 49 7.17 2.65 -3.05
C TRP A 49 6.66 3.74 -4.00
N VAL A 50 7.20 4.93 -3.87
CA VAL A 50 7.01 6.04 -4.79
C VAL A 50 8.38 6.58 -5.18
N GLY A 51 8.60 6.81 -6.45
CA GLY A 51 9.84 7.34 -6.96
C GLY A 51 9.67 7.99 -8.32
N GLU A 52 10.77 8.31 -8.97
CA GLU A 52 10.80 9.00 -10.25
C GLU A 52 11.57 8.17 -11.27
N ALA A 53 11.03 8.01 -12.46
CA ALA A 53 11.74 7.42 -13.60
C ALA A 53 12.79 8.42 -14.13
N ALA A 54 13.75 7.91 -14.91
CA ALA A 54 14.74 8.74 -15.58
C ALA A 54 14.14 9.81 -16.53
N SER A 55 12.89 9.61 -16.96
CA SER A 55 12.08 10.56 -17.75
C SER A 55 11.47 11.70 -16.93
N GLY A 56 11.67 11.73 -15.60
CA GLY A 56 10.99 12.65 -14.68
C GLY A 56 9.54 12.22 -14.32
N ARG A 57 9.09 11.06 -14.80
CA ARG A 57 7.75 10.55 -14.49
C ARG A 57 7.70 9.90 -13.12
N ARG A 58 6.73 10.30 -12.29
CA ARG A 58 6.47 9.70 -10.99
C ARG A 58 5.97 8.27 -11.15
N LEU A 59 6.51 7.37 -10.34
CA LEU A 59 6.16 5.96 -10.31
C LEU A 59 5.69 5.58 -8.93
N ALA A 60 4.69 4.70 -8.88
CA ALA A 60 4.22 4.09 -7.64
C ALA A 60 4.17 2.58 -7.80
N SER A 61 4.56 1.83 -6.77
CA SER A 61 4.47 0.38 -6.76
C SER A 61 3.90 -0.15 -5.46
N VAL A 62 3.23 -1.29 -5.57
CA VAL A 62 2.68 -2.05 -4.44
C VAL A 62 3.15 -3.49 -4.59
N THR A 63 3.76 -4.04 -3.55
CA THR A 63 4.27 -5.41 -3.53
C THR A 63 3.41 -6.26 -2.61
N TYR A 64 2.97 -7.40 -3.12
CA TYR A 64 2.13 -8.34 -2.38
C TYR A 64 2.91 -9.57 -1.94
N ALA A 65 2.66 -10.06 -0.73
CA ALA A 65 2.91 -11.44 -0.38
C ALA A 65 1.71 -12.27 -0.82
N GLY A 66 1.97 -13.35 -1.51
CA GLY A 66 0.95 -14.29 -1.96
C GLY A 66 1.37 -15.73 -1.70
N ARG A 67 0.39 -16.63 -1.76
CA ARG A 67 0.63 -18.07 -1.73
C ARG A 67 0.49 -18.63 -3.14
N ALA A 68 1.53 -19.31 -3.59
CA ALA A 68 1.54 -20.00 -4.89
C ALA A 68 0.99 -21.42 -4.74
N ASP A 69 0.15 -21.82 -5.68
CA ASP A 69 -0.32 -23.19 -5.82
C ASP A 69 0.51 -23.88 -6.92
N GLY A 70 1.64 -24.51 -6.52
CA GLY A 70 2.52 -25.25 -7.40
C GLY A 70 3.99 -24.83 -7.33
N GLU A 71 4.88 -25.72 -7.79
CA GLU A 71 6.33 -25.52 -7.72
C GLU A 71 7.00 -25.29 -9.08
N GLY A 72 6.26 -25.50 -10.19
CA GLY A 72 6.81 -25.39 -11.54
C GLY A 72 6.90 -23.93 -12.02
N VAL A 73 8.13 -23.44 -12.23
CA VAL A 73 8.36 -22.13 -12.84
C VAL A 73 8.64 -22.30 -14.33
N ARG A 74 7.88 -21.56 -15.15
CA ARG A 74 8.12 -21.42 -16.59
C ARG A 74 8.45 -19.96 -16.87
N LEU A 75 9.73 -19.66 -17.01
CA LEU A 75 10.19 -18.30 -17.26
C LEU A 75 9.70 -17.75 -18.61
N SER A 76 9.39 -16.47 -18.62
CA SER A 76 9.28 -15.67 -19.84
C SER A 76 10.65 -15.36 -20.43
N ASP A 77 10.68 -14.85 -21.66
CA ASP A 77 11.92 -14.45 -22.37
C ASP A 77 12.59 -13.19 -21.75
N GLU A 78 11.94 -12.56 -20.79
CA GLU A 78 12.47 -11.36 -20.12
C GLU A 78 13.47 -11.69 -19.01
N HIS A 79 13.51 -12.94 -18.57
CA HIS A 79 14.32 -13.39 -17.44
C HIS A 79 15.24 -14.54 -17.80
N LEU A 80 16.46 -14.56 -17.22
CA LEU A 80 17.49 -15.56 -17.51
C LEU A 80 17.42 -16.79 -16.59
N ASP A 81 16.98 -16.59 -15.35
CA ASP A 81 16.97 -17.65 -14.31
C ASP A 81 15.92 -17.31 -13.24
N HIS A 82 15.61 -18.28 -12.40
CA HIS A 82 14.74 -18.11 -11.23
C HIS A 82 15.29 -18.85 -10.02
N ARG A 83 14.99 -18.34 -8.82
CA ARG A 83 15.37 -18.99 -7.56
C ARG A 83 14.31 -18.83 -6.49
N TRP A 84 14.08 -19.90 -5.76
CA TRP A 84 13.41 -19.82 -4.47
C TRP A 84 14.46 -19.57 -3.40
N VAL A 85 14.39 -18.42 -2.72
CA VAL A 85 15.39 -17.95 -1.78
C VAL A 85 14.81 -17.62 -0.42
N THR A 86 15.64 -17.72 0.61
CA THR A 86 15.42 -17.10 1.91
C THR A 86 15.75 -15.60 1.85
N ILE A 87 15.36 -14.86 2.87
CA ILE A 87 15.72 -13.44 3.02
C ILE A 87 17.24 -13.24 3.01
N GLY A 88 17.96 -14.09 3.75
CA GLY A 88 19.44 -14.00 3.83
C GLY A 88 20.10 -14.24 2.48
N GLU A 89 19.62 -15.19 1.71
CA GLU A 89 20.12 -15.45 0.35
C GLU A 89 19.81 -14.27 -0.57
N TRP A 90 18.60 -13.70 -0.55
CA TRP A 90 18.29 -12.53 -1.36
C TRP A 90 19.22 -11.34 -1.06
N MET A 91 19.47 -11.06 0.23
CA MET A 91 20.37 -9.98 0.63
C MET A 91 21.82 -10.15 0.12
N SER A 92 22.22 -11.36 -0.27
CA SER A 92 23.55 -11.65 -0.85
C SER A 92 23.58 -11.58 -2.38
N LEU A 93 22.44 -11.46 -3.04
CA LEU A 93 22.34 -11.39 -4.49
C LEU A 93 22.38 -9.92 -4.98
N PRO A 94 22.91 -9.67 -6.18
CA PRO A 94 22.76 -8.37 -6.81
C PRO A 94 21.27 -8.04 -6.99
N SER A 95 20.81 -6.96 -6.38
CA SER A 95 19.40 -6.54 -6.44
C SER A 95 19.33 -5.02 -6.43
N TRP A 96 18.29 -4.47 -7.03
CA TRP A 96 17.97 -3.07 -6.88
C TRP A 96 17.25 -2.77 -5.54
N TRP A 97 16.73 -3.80 -4.87
CA TRP A 97 16.23 -3.71 -3.52
C TRP A 97 17.39 -3.55 -2.53
N SER A 98 17.34 -2.53 -1.68
CA SER A 98 18.30 -2.42 -0.59
C SER A 98 18.12 -3.54 0.43
N ASN A 99 19.19 -3.93 1.11
CA ASN A 99 19.12 -4.91 2.18
C ASN A 99 18.17 -4.48 3.31
N GLU A 100 17.98 -3.19 3.50
CA GLU A 100 17.04 -2.63 4.46
C GLU A 100 15.60 -2.91 4.02
N ASN A 101 15.26 -2.62 2.76
CA ASN A 101 13.93 -2.92 2.21
C ASN A 101 13.62 -4.42 2.24
N ILE A 102 14.62 -5.27 1.93
CA ILE A 102 14.48 -6.72 2.01
C ILE A 102 14.19 -7.17 3.45
N ARG A 103 14.90 -6.63 4.45
CA ARG A 103 14.63 -6.94 5.87
C ARG A 103 13.25 -6.45 6.31
N ARG A 104 12.81 -5.31 5.79
CA ARG A 104 11.53 -4.70 6.12
C ARG A 104 10.36 -5.62 5.77
N ILE A 105 10.38 -6.25 4.61
CA ILE A 105 9.32 -7.19 4.20
C ILE A 105 9.36 -8.53 4.95
N ALA A 106 10.51 -8.86 5.57
CA ALA A 106 10.72 -10.08 6.33
C ALA A 106 10.48 -9.92 7.83
N GLY A 107 10.49 -8.68 8.32
CA GLY A 107 10.38 -8.38 9.74
C GLY A 107 9.02 -8.76 10.33
N PRO A 108 8.97 -9.03 11.65
CA PRO A 108 7.70 -9.14 12.33
C PRO A 108 6.95 -7.80 12.25
N VAL A 109 5.62 -7.89 12.15
CA VAL A 109 4.73 -6.74 12.26
C VAL A 109 5.10 -5.96 13.52
N GLY A 110 5.41 -4.67 13.39
CA GLY A 110 5.65 -3.80 14.54
C GLY A 110 7.11 -3.37 14.83
N ALA A 111 8.09 -3.65 13.98
CA ALA A 111 9.41 -3.05 14.13
C ALA A 111 9.34 -1.52 13.86
N VAL A 112 9.96 -0.71 14.73
CA VAL A 112 10.13 0.74 14.47
C VAL A 112 10.95 0.89 13.20
N ARG A 113 10.42 1.61 12.21
CA ARG A 113 11.04 1.77 10.90
C ARG A 113 11.40 3.23 10.68
N GLU A 114 12.66 3.49 10.40
CA GLU A 114 13.00 4.69 9.66
C GLU A 114 12.56 4.49 8.20
N PRO A 115 12.05 5.52 7.53
CA PRO A 115 11.69 5.41 6.12
C PRO A 115 12.91 4.93 5.33
N PRO A 116 12.80 3.87 4.51
CA PRO A 116 13.92 3.38 3.72
C PRO A 116 14.30 4.42 2.67
N ALA A 117 15.60 4.48 2.36
CA ALA A 117 16.01 5.17 1.15
C ALA A 117 15.31 4.52 -0.06
N PRO A 118 14.71 5.32 -0.95
CA PRO A 118 14.02 4.77 -2.12
C PRO A 118 15.01 3.94 -2.96
N PRO A 119 14.60 2.75 -3.43
CA PRO A 119 15.41 1.99 -4.38
C PRO A 119 15.59 2.81 -5.65
N PRO A 120 16.72 2.68 -6.36
CA PRO A 120 16.88 3.31 -7.66
C PRO A 120 15.77 2.82 -8.60
N PRO A 121 15.16 3.73 -9.38
CA PRO A 121 14.03 3.38 -10.22
C PRO A 121 14.45 2.28 -11.21
N PRO A 122 13.61 1.24 -11.39
CA PRO A 122 13.83 0.28 -12.46
C PRO A 122 13.86 1.01 -13.81
N ARG A 123 14.76 0.62 -14.72
CA ARG A 123 14.77 1.14 -16.09
C ARG A 123 13.56 0.57 -16.85
N LEU A 124 12.43 1.21 -16.68
CA LEU A 124 11.17 0.80 -17.30
C LEU A 124 11.16 1.21 -18.79
N ARG A 125 10.56 0.38 -19.64
CA ARG A 125 10.13 0.82 -20.98
C ARG A 125 9.08 1.92 -20.80
N GLU A 126 9.31 3.08 -21.43
CA GLU A 126 8.59 4.33 -21.13
C GLU A 126 7.17 4.42 -21.71
N ASP A 127 6.78 3.49 -22.54
CA ASP A 127 5.65 3.60 -23.49
C ASP A 127 4.42 2.77 -23.14
N THR A 128 4.45 1.99 -22.06
CA THR A 128 3.32 1.14 -21.65
C THR A 128 3.00 1.30 -20.16
N GLY A 129 1.75 1.22 -19.80
CA GLY A 129 1.26 1.21 -18.43
C GLY A 129 0.34 2.37 -18.06
N VAL A 130 -0.33 2.23 -16.93
CA VAL A 130 -1.23 3.23 -16.36
C VAL A 130 -0.43 4.35 -15.72
N VAL A 131 -0.80 5.60 -15.99
CA VAL A 131 -0.21 6.79 -15.38
C VAL A 131 -1.26 7.43 -14.49
N PRO A 132 -1.23 7.23 -13.15
CA PRO A 132 -2.09 7.98 -12.27
C PRO A 132 -1.65 9.43 -12.25
N ALA A 133 -2.58 10.36 -12.42
CA ALA A 133 -2.32 11.79 -12.27
C ALA A 133 -2.17 12.17 -10.78
N ASN A 134 -2.82 11.40 -9.90
CA ASN A 134 -2.90 11.69 -8.49
C ASN A 134 -2.54 10.48 -7.65
N LEU A 135 -1.65 10.68 -6.68
CA LEU A 135 -1.28 9.71 -5.66
C LEU A 135 -1.76 10.19 -4.29
N GLY A 136 -2.28 9.29 -3.47
CA GLY A 136 -2.74 9.64 -2.13
C GLY A 136 -2.53 8.52 -1.13
N ALA A 137 -2.50 8.89 0.15
CA ALA A 137 -2.42 7.93 1.22
C ALA A 137 -3.23 8.36 2.43
N GLY A 138 -3.60 7.39 3.26
CA GLY A 138 -4.26 7.67 4.53
C GLY A 138 -3.98 6.60 5.55
N ALA A 139 -4.26 6.91 6.82
CA ALA A 139 -4.07 5.98 7.90
C ALA A 139 -5.36 5.77 8.71
N VAL A 140 -5.72 4.52 8.95
CA VAL A 140 -6.74 4.18 9.95
C VAL A 140 -6.06 4.13 11.30
N LEU A 141 -6.33 5.12 12.16
CA LEU A 141 -5.82 5.16 13.52
C LEU A 141 -6.60 4.17 14.39
N VAL A 142 -5.89 3.23 15.02
CA VAL A 142 -6.47 2.11 15.76
C VAL A 142 -6.12 2.19 17.23
N ASP A 143 -7.14 2.21 18.08
CA ASP A 143 -7.02 2.08 19.52
C ASP A 143 -7.23 0.61 19.94
N LEU A 144 -6.18 0.03 20.53
CA LEU A 144 -6.15 -1.36 21.04
C LEU A 144 -6.27 -1.45 22.56
N GLY A 145 -6.54 -0.32 23.24
CA GLY A 145 -6.53 -0.24 24.71
C GLY A 145 -7.69 -0.93 25.43
N ASP A 146 -8.81 -1.12 24.74
CA ASP A 146 -10.01 -1.76 25.27
C ASP A 146 -10.14 -3.23 24.84
N ALA A 147 -11.12 -3.93 25.39
CA ALA A 147 -11.39 -5.34 25.02
C ALA A 147 -11.75 -5.52 23.54
N GLU A 148 -12.32 -4.50 22.90
CA GLU A 148 -12.64 -4.45 21.49
C GLU A 148 -11.88 -3.30 20.83
N PRO A 149 -11.12 -3.55 19.73
CA PRO A 149 -10.40 -2.50 19.02
C PRO A 149 -11.36 -1.47 18.41
N ARG A 150 -10.92 -0.22 18.37
CA ARG A 150 -11.67 0.90 17.79
C ARG A 150 -10.83 1.59 16.73
N ALA A 151 -11.47 2.02 15.66
CA ALA A 151 -10.88 2.83 14.60
C ALA A 151 -11.42 4.26 14.66
N LEU A 152 -10.57 5.26 14.40
CA LEU A 152 -10.99 6.64 14.30
C LEU A 152 -11.57 6.91 12.90
N LEU A 153 -12.71 7.56 12.87
CA LEU A 153 -13.31 8.13 11.66
C LEU A 153 -13.59 9.62 11.85
N LEU A 154 -13.41 10.36 10.78
CA LEU A 154 -13.72 11.78 10.64
C LEU A 154 -14.90 11.95 9.69
N ARG A 155 -15.81 12.91 9.96
CA ARG A 155 -16.97 13.17 9.11
C ARG A 155 -16.73 14.39 8.21
N ARG A 156 -16.79 14.17 6.91
CA ARG A 156 -16.50 15.17 5.88
C ARG A 156 -17.47 16.35 5.88
N ARG A 157 -16.91 17.56 5.75
CA ARG A 157 -17.62 18.78 5.35
C ARG A 157 -17.62 19.01 3.84
N LYS A 158 -16.57 18.50 3.15
CA LYS A 158 -16.45 18.61 1.69
C LYS A 158 -17.24 17.48 1.00
N PRO A 159 -17.68 17.65 -0.24
CA PRO A 159 -18.39 16.60 -0.99
C PRO A 159 -17.58 15.29 -1.09
N PRO A 160 -18.23 14.17 -0.93
CA PRO A 160 -19.60 13.94 -0.48
C PRO A 160 -19.77 14.21 1.03
N VAL A 161 -20.57 15.24 1.35
CA VAL A 161 -20.77 15.68 2.74
C VAL A 161 -21.38 14.59 3.61
N GLY A 162 -20.91 14.51 4.87
CA GLY A 162 -21.42 13.58 5.87
C GLY A 162 -20.93 12.15 5.72
N LEU A 163 -20.04 11.87 4.75
CA LEU A 163 -19.36 10.59 4.65
C LEU A 163 -18.30 10.49 5.74
N TRP A 164 -18.14 9.30 6.32
CA TRP A 164 -17.11 9.02 7.29
C TRP A 164 -15.87 8.42 6.61
N GLU A 165 -14.71 8.94 6.96
CA GLU A 165 -13.44 8.53 6.39
C GLU A 165 -12.34 8.47 7.46
N ASN A 166 -11.26 7.74 7.19
CA ASN A 166 -10.02 7.87 7.93
C ASN A 166 -9.25 9.11 7.47
N PRO A 167 -8.35 9.66 8.29
CA PRO A 167 -7.40 10.69 7.86
C PRO A 167 -6.65 10.30 6.60
N GLY A 168 -6.52 11.23 5.65
CA GLY A 168 -5.80 10.99 4.40
C GLY A 168 -5.99 12.05 3.34
N GLY A 169 -5.03 12.13 2.42
CA GLY A 169 -5.02 13.10 1.35
C GLY A 169 -4.02 12.77 0.24
N MET A 170 -3.60 13.78 -0.49
CA MET A 170 -2.75 13.65 -1.66
C MET A 170 -1.28 13.78 -1.29
N LEU A 171 -0.41 13.03 -1.99
CA LEU A 171 1.03 13.15 -1.82
C LEU A 171 1.52 14.53 -2.26
N GLU A 172 2.35 15.14 -1.43
CA GLU A 172 3.14 16.32 -1.78
C GLU A 172 4.43 15.92 -2.51
N GLU A 173 5.15 16.94 -3.01
CA GLU A 173 6.43 16.73 -3.67
C GLU A 173 7.46 16.12 -2.71
N GLY A 174 8.09 15.02 -3.14
CA GLY A 174 9.09 14.31 -2.33
C GLY A 174 8.54 13.31 -1.31
N GLU A 175 7.22 13.23 -1.15
CA GLU A 175 6.62 12.24 -0.25
C GLU A 175 6.49 10.86 -0.90
N ASP A 176 6.65 9.83 -0.08
CA ASP A 176 6.12 8.50 -0.33
C ASP A 176 4.74 8.33 0.34
N PHE A 177 4.11 7.16 0.16
CA PHE A 177 2.79 6.90 0.72
C PHE A 177 2.75 6.93 2.26
N GLU A 178 3.81 6.46 2.93
CA GLU A 178 3.90 6.42 4.39
C GLU A 178 4.03 7.83 4.97
N ALA A 179 4.90 8.67 4.38
CA ALA A 179 5.09 10.06 4.78
C ALA A 179 3.80 10.87 4.61
N CYS A 180 3.12 10.72 3.48
CA CYS A 180 1.82 11.34 3.23
C CYS A 180 0.78 10.91 4.29
N ALA A 181 0.65 9.61 4.55
CA ALA A 181 -0.32 9.10 5.52
C ALA A 181 -0.07 9.64 6.94
N LEU A 182 1.22 9.80 7.33
CA LEU A 182 1.59 10.37 8.63
C LEU A 182 1.31 11.88 8.70
N ARG A 183 1.64 12.63 7.64
CA ARG A 183 1.35 14.07 7.58
C ARG A 183 -0.15 14.34 7.67
N GLU A 184 -0.93 13.68 6.83
CA GLU A 184 -2.39 13.84 6.81
C GLU A 184 -3.03 13.42 8.15
N LEU A 185 -2.55 12.32 8.76
CA LEU A 185 -3.00 11.92 10.08
C LEU A 185 -2.76 13.03 11.11
N TYR A 186 -1.57 13.64 11.09
CA TYR A 186 -1.25 14.73 12.02
C TYR A 186 -2.07 15.99 11.73
N GLU A 187 -2.17 16.41 10.47
CA GLU A 187 -2.89 17.63 10.07
C GLU A 187 -4.39 17.54 10.39
N GLU A 188 -4.98 16.36 10.21
CA GLU A 188 -6.42 16.18 10.41
C GLU A 188 -6.83 15.78 11.83
N THR A 189 -5.88 15.33 12.68
CA THR A 189 -6.21 14.82 14.03
C THR A 189 -5.31 15.34 15.15
N GLY A 190 -4.20 16.01 14.85
CA GLY A 190 -3.18 16.39 15.83
C GLY A 190 -2.36 15.22 16.38
N VAL A 191 -2.52 14.01 15.85
CA VAL A 191 -1.92 12.78 16.40
C VAL A 191 -0.70 12.34 15.57
N TRP A 192 0.45 12.22 16.22
CA TRP A 192 1.60 11.50 15.70
C TRP A 192 1.51 10.04 16.12
N ALA A 193 1.38 9.14 15.16
CA ALA A 193 1.27 7.71 15.39
C ALA A 193 2.34 6.93 14.65
N ARG A 194 2.56 5.69 15.07
CA ARG A 194 3.39 4.76 14.32
C ARG A 194 2.56 4.08 13.26
N ILE A 195 3.01 4.16 11.99
CA ILE A 195 2.48 3.33 10.91
C ILE A 195 2.86 1.88 11.18
N GLU A 196 1.89 1.01 11.03
CA GLU A 196 2.05 -0.44 11.04
C GLU A 196 2.12 -0.96 9.59
N ASP A 197 1.21 -1.83 9.17
CA ASP A 197 1.21 -2.37 7.82
C ASP A 197 0.26 -1.61 6.87
N PRO A 198 0.58 -1.56 5.56
CA PRO A 198 -0.41 -1.22 4.56
C PRO A 198 -1.44 -2.36 4.47
N TRP A 199 -2.73 -2.00 4.49
CA TRP A 199 -3.82 -2.99 4.45
C TRP A 199 -4.64 -2.91 3.16
N TRP A 200 -4.49 -1.83 2.40
CA TRP A 200 -5.30 -1.53 1.23
C TRP A 200 -4.49 -0.75 0.19
N ALA A 201 -4.70 -1.05 -1.09
CA ALA A 201 -4.19 -0.28 -2.21
C ALA A 201 -5.21 -0.30 -3.36
N ARG A 202 -5.39 0.82 -4.04
CA ARG A 202 -6.36 0.96 -5.12
C ARG A 202 -5.82 1.84 -6.24
N VAL A 203 -6.23 1.50 -7.46
CA VAL A 203 -6.20 2.39 -8.62
C VAL A 203 -7.63 2.52 -9.13
N GLU A 204 -8.13 3.75 -9.22
CA GLU A 204 -9.48 4.03 -9.69
C GLU A 204 -9.54 5.35 -10.46
N PRO A 205 -10.52 5.54 -11.37
CA PRO A 205 -10.77 6.85 -11.94
C PRO A 205 -11.09 7.85 -10.84
N TRP A 206 -10.44 9.01 -10.88
CA TRP A 206 -10.81 10.13 -10.03
C TRP A 206 -12.27 10.53 -10.33
N ARG A 207 -13.06 10.78 -9.34
CA ARG A 207 -14.55 10.76 -9.32
C ARG A 207 -15.26 11.87 -10.07
N SER A 208 -14.61 12.56 -10.97
CA SER A 208 -15.29 13.47 -11.89
C SER A 208 -15.60 12.71 -13.18
N ALA A 209 -16.87 12.65 -13.57
CA ALA A 209 -17.26 12.11 -14.87
C ALA A 209 -16.65 12.89 -16.03
N ASP A 210 -16.20 14.12 -15.77
CA ASP A 210 -15.62 15.05 -16.74
C ASP A 210 -14.08 15.03 -16.75
N ASP A 211 -13.44 14.32 -15.80
CA ASP A 211 -11.99 14.19 -15.71
C ASP A 211 -11.60 12.72 -15.40
N PRO A 212 -11.17 11.96 -16.43
CA PRO A 212 -10.84 10.55 -16.30
C PRO A 212 -9.45 10.32 -15.70
N GLU A 213 -8.88 11.27 -14.97
CA GLU A 213 -7.59 11.06 -14.31
C GLU A 213 -7.66 9.88 -13.34
N LEU A 214 -6.63 9.05 -13.36
CA LEU A 214 -6.51 7.93 -12.44
C LEU A 214 -5.94 8.40 -11.10
N TYR A 215 -6.52 7.91 -10.03
CA TYR A 215 -6.02 8.03 -8.67
C TYR A 215 -5.45 6.70 -8.22
N ALA A 216 -4.26 6.71 -7.63
CA ALA A 216 -3.72 5.56 -6.92
C ALA A 216 -3.55 5.90 -5.44
N GLY A 217 -4.10 5.06 -4.58
CA GLY A 217 -4.09 5.28 -3.13
C GLY A 217 -3.68 4.07 -2.33
N VAL A 218 -3.06 4.32 -1.18
CA VAL A 218 -2.64 3.31 -0.20
C VAL A 218 -3.19 3.66 1.17
N GLY A 219 -3.79 2.69 1.84
CA GLY A 219 -4.26 2.79 3.21
C GLY A 219 -3.38 2.03 4.18
N PHE A 220 -2.96 2.69 5.25
CA PHE A 220 -2.15 2.13 6.33
C PHE A 220 -2.98 1.93 7.60
N LEU A 221 -2.51 1.04 8.47
CA LEU A 221 -2.90 1.01 9.86
C LEU A 221 -1.91 1.85 10.68
N ALA A 222 -2.41 2.58 11.66
CA ALA A 222 -1.60 3.33 12.61
C ALA A 222 -2.04 3.04 14.04
N ARG A 223 -1.09 2.81 14.93
CA ARG A 223 -1.38 2.54 16.35
C ARG A 223 -1.58 3.84 17.11
N TYR A 224 -2.75 3.99 17.74
CA TYR A 224 -3.04 5.15 18.56
C TYR A 224 -2.16 5.18 19.83
N PRO A 225 -1.39 6.26 20.03
CA PRO A 225 -0.50 6.37 21.20
C PRO A 225 -1.19 6.87 22.46
N GLY A 226 -2.48 7.24 22.37
CA GLY A 226 -3.21 7.94 23.42
C GLY A 226 -3.23 9.46 23.22
N GLY A 227 -3.98 10.18 24.04
CA GLY A 227 -4.10 11.66 23.98
C GLY A 227 -5.47 12.13 23.52
N GLY A 228 -5.55 13.39 23.09
CA GLY A 228 -6.74 14.00 22.50
C GLY A 228 -6.74 13.89 20.98
N ILE A 229 -7.92 13.99 20.38
CA ILE A 229 -8.09 14.19 18.93
C ILE A 229 -8.41 15.67 18.74
N ASP A 230 -7.53 16.37 18.02
CA ASP A 230 -7.72 17.75 17.57
C ASP A 230 -8.02 17.75 16.07
N GLN A 231 -9.31 17.53 15.75
CA GLN A 231 -9.71 17.38 14.36
C GLN A 231 -9.64 18.72 13.59
N ASP A 232 -9.21 18.67 12.34
CA ASP A 232 -9.28 19.83 11.44
C ASP A 232 -10.76 20.21 11.19
N ALA A 233 -11.21 21.28 11.85
CA ALA A 233 -12.57 21.77 11.75
C ALA A 233 -12.93 22.35 10.37
N ALA A 234 -11.96 22.63 9.51
CA ALA A 234 -12.21 23.10 8.14
C ALA A 234 -12.64 21.96 7.22
N ALA A 235 -12.04 20.79 7.39
CA ALA A 235 -12.31 19.61 6.57
C ALA A 235 -13.40 18.72 7.18
N HIS A 236 -13.49 18.63 8.51
CA HIS A 236 -14.34 17.69 9.23
C HIS A 236 -15.18 18.35 10.32
N ASP A 237 -16.41 17.89 10.52
CA ASP A 237 -17.33 18.43 11.54
C ASP A 237 -17.56 17.49 12.73
N ALA A 238 -17.04 16.29 12.68
CA ALA A 238 -17.05 15.33 13.79
C ALA A 238 -15.92 14.31 13.67
N SER A 239 -15.46 13.83 14.83
CA SER A 239 -14.59 12.65 14.94
C SER A 239 -15.26 11.59 15.80
N ARG A 240 -15.01 10.32 15.52
CA ARG A 240 -15.63 9.22 16.27
C ARG A 240 -14.75 7.98 16.27
N TRP A 241 -14.53 7.44 17.47
CA TRP A 241 -14.01 6.10 17.66
C TRP A 241 -15.12 5.08 17.46
N VAL A 242 -14.92 4.11 16.57
CA VAL A 242 -15.93 3.12 16.19
C VAL A 242 -15.39 1.70 16.32
N THR A 243 -16.22 0.78 16.82
CA THR A 243 -15.98 -0.66 16.73
C THR A 243 -16.31 -1.18 15.33
N GLU A 244 -15.97 -2.44 15.02
CA GLU A 244 -16.34 -3.09 13.76
C GLU A 244 -17.85 -2.99 13.48
N THR A 245 -18.68 -3.28 14.49
CA THR A 245 -20.13 -3.21 14.35
C THR A 245 -20.63 -1.81 14.02
N ALA A 246 -20.08 -0.79 14.70
CA ALA A 246 -20.44 0.60 14.43
C ALA A 246 -19.94 1.06 13.05
N TRP A 247 -18.73 0.69 12.65
CA TRP A 247 -18.17 0.96 11.30
C TRP A 247 -19.11 0.49 10.20
N ARG A 248 -19.60 -0.74 10.30
CA ARG A 248 -20.48 -1.35 9.28
C ARG A 248 -21.83 -0.66 9.12
N SER A 249 -22.24 0.15 10.11
CA SER A 249 -23.47 0.94 10.07
C SER A 249 -23.28 2.34 9.46
N LEU A 250 -22.03 2.76 9.25
CA LEU A 250 -21.71 4.08 8.74
C LEU A 250 -21.53 4.07 7.21
N ARG A 251 -21.82 5.21 6.60
CA ARG A 251 -21.49 5.44 5.19
C ARG A 251 -20.03 5.86 5.10
N THR A 252 -19.19 4.98 4.56
CA THR A 252 -17.75 5.19 4.34
C THR A 252 -17.40 5.08 2.86
N TRP A 253 -16.14 5.35 2.53
CA TRP A 253 -15.59 5.11 1.19
C TRP A 253 -15.43 3.62 0.86
N TYR A 254 -15.36 2.79 1.88
CA TYR A 254 -14.98 1.40 1.75
C TYR A 254 -16.17 0.52 1.43
N THR A 255 -15.95 -0.40 0.52
CA THR A 255 -16.88 -1.50 0.28
C THR A 255 -16.96 -2.42 1.49
N ARG A 256 -17.95 -3.31 1.50
CA ARG A 256 -18.06 -4.32 2.54
C ARG A 256 -16.84 -5.25 2.57
N GLN A 257 -16.33 -5.65 1.40
CA GLN A 257 -15.18 -6.53 1.28
C GLN A 257 -13.91 -5.85 1.84
N GLU A 258 -13.67 -4.60 1.48
CA GLU A 258 -12.55 -3.82 2.02
C GLU A 258 -12.65 -3.63 3.54
N SER A 259 -13.85 -3.39 4.06
CA SER A 259 -14.09 -3.34 5.50
C SER A 259 -13.78 -4.67 6.19
N ASP A 260 -14.08 -5.81 5.55
CA ASP A 260 -13.72 -7.14 6.07
C ASP A 260 -12.21 -7.35 6.12
N VAL A 261 -11.48 -6.87 5.10
CA VAL A 261 -9.99 -6.89 5.06
C VAL A 261 -9.43 -6.02 6.17
N LEU A 262 -9.91 -4.78 6.30
CA LEU A 262 -9.49 -3.84 7.34
C LEU A 262 -9.62 -4.46 8.74
N TRP A 263 -10.82 -4.92 9.09
CA TRP A 263 -11.07 -5.42 10.44
C TRP A 263 -10.35 -6.73 10.73
N ARG A 264 -10.04 -7.52 9.71
CA ARG A 264 -9.14 -8.68 9.85
C ARG A 264 -7.73 -8.23 10.18
N ALA A 265 -7.21 -7.21 9.49
CA ALA A 265 -5.89 -6.66 9.74
C ALA A 265 -5.80 -6.02 11.14
N ILE A 266 -6.82 -5.26 11.56
CA ILE A 266 -6.90 -4.69 12.93
C ILE A 266 -6.83 -5.79 14.00
N ARG A 267 -7.55 -6.89 13.83
CA ARG A 267 -7.48 -8.02 14.77
C ARG A 267 -6.11 -8.70 14.83
N GLN A 268 -5.32 -8.62 13.77
CA GLN A 268 -3.93 -9.12 13.76
C GLN A 268 -2.99 -8.23 14.58
N MET A 269 -3.25 -6.92 14.66
CA MET A 269 -2.49 -5.99 15.52
C MET A 269 -2.62 -6.27 17.02
N GLN A 270 -3.64 -7.01 17.45
CA GLN A 270 -3.86 -7.38 18.88
C GLN A 270 -3.04 -8.60 19.33
N ARG A 271 -2.44 -9.34 18.39
CA ARG A 271 -1.65 -10.56 18.66
C ARG A 271 -0.18 -10.25 18.81
#